data_1e668cc410f2ba86f3ed8940450be8eb
#
_entry.id   1e668cc410f2ba86f3ed8940450be8eb
#
_cell.length_a   1.000
_cell.length_b   1.000
_cell.length_c   1.000
_cell.angle_alpha   90.00
_cell.angle_beta   90.00
_cell.angle_gamma   90.00
#
_symmetry.space_group_name_H-M   'P 1'
#
loop_
_entity.id
_entity.type
_entity.pdbx_description
1 polymer ?
#
loop_
_entity_poly.entity_id
_entity_poly.type
_entity_poly.pdbx_seq_one_letter_code
_entity_poly.pdbx_strand_id
1 'polypeptide(L)'
;MLDATARELAAIDEHGFVVIPGLLSPPVLDTMRAVLRPHLAADLLGRNDFEGHRTQRIYALVGLHRMFQDLVEHPRILAICDALLEQNYLLTASQAINILMGETPQAFHTDDLFYRIARPRRAVSVSTIWAVDPFTTENGATQIVPGSHRWPDAAIGSLLVAIDFETVDAGSRVPRPAAPLPETLRGQVRDVTMEAGSVIVVLGTLVHRGGENRSRAARLALSNQYCEPWARQQENYTLAIAPAAARDMSPRVQGLLGYSIHPPFMGHVRGLHPRRLMEEGEE
;
A
#
# COMPACT_ATOMS: atom_id res chain seq x y z
N MET A 1 -18.74 -14.21 9.39
CA MET A 1 -17.40 -13.88 8.88
C MET A 1 -17.17 -14.42 7.46
N LEU A 2 -17.37 -15.73 7.19
CA LEU A 2 -17.18 -16.34 5.87
C LEU A 2 -18.04 -15.69 4.74
N ASP A 3 -19.30 -15.38 4.99
CA ASP A 3 -20.20 -14.76 4.01
C ASP A 3 -19.76 -13.35 3.59
N ALA A 4 -19.24 -12.57 4.54
CA ALA A 4 -18.78 -11.20 4.24
C ALA A 4 -17.46 -11.22 3.43
N THR A 5 -16.51 -12.13 3.75
CA THR A 5 -15.29 -12.29 2.95
C THR A 5 -15.59 -12.77 1.53
N ALA A 6 -16.56 -13.67 1.36
CA ALA A 6 -16.98 -14.12 0.02
C ALA A 6 -17.54 -12.98 -0.84
N ARG A 7 -18.34 -12.07 -0.25
CA ARG A 7 -18.84 -10.87 -0.95
C ARG A 7 -17.72 -9.91 -1.35
N GLU A 8 -16.73 -9.74 -0.47
CA GLU A 8 -15.56 -8.90 -0.76
C GLU A 8 -14.71 -9.49 -1.89
N LEU A 9 -14.45 -10.79 -1.86
CA LEU A 9 -13.72 -11.48 -2.93
C LEU A 9 -14.47 -11.40 -4.26
N ALA A 10 -15.79 -11.53 -4.26
CA ALA A 10 -16.59 -11.36 -5.48
C ALA A 10 -16.48 -9.92 -6.05
N ALA A 11 -16.55 -8.90 -5.19
CA ALA A 11 -16.37 -7.51 -5.61
C ALA A 11 -14.93 -7.24 -6.14
N ILE A 12 -13.92 -7.82 -5.49
CA ILE A 12 -12.52 -7.73 -5.94
C ILE A 12 -12.35 -8.43 -7.30
N ASP A 13 -12.94 -9.61 -7.49
CA ASP A 13 -12.89 -10.31 -8.78
C ASP A 13 -13.56 -9.51 -9.88
N GLU A 14 -14.73 -8.90 -9.62
CA GLU A 14 -15.49 -8.16 -10.61
C GLU A 14 -14.83 -6.80 -10.93
N HIS A 15 -14.43 -6.04 -9.92
CA HIS A 15 -14.04 -4.64 -10.06
C HIS A 15 -12.54 -4.38 -9.86
N GLY A 16 -11.80 -5.31 -9.27
CA GLY A 16 -10.39 -5.16 -8.88
C GLY A 16 -10.19 -4.51 -7.51
N PHE A 17 -11.26 -4.17 -6.79
CA PHE A 17 -11.23 -3.55 -5.47
C PHE A 17 -12.51 -3.76 -4.67
N VAL A 18 -12.43 -3.49 -3.37
CA VAL A 18 -13.60 -3.38 -2.48
C VAL A 18 -13.36 -2.33 -1.41
N VAL A 19 -14.40 -1.62 -1.00
CA VAL A 19 -14.40 -0.75 0.19
C VAL A 19 -15.08 -1.47 1.34
N ILE A 20 -14.41 -1.56 2.48
CA ILE A 20 -14.92 -2.15 3.71
C ILE A 20 -15.09 -1.02 4.73
N PRO A 21 -16.32 -0.64 5.07
CA PRO A 21 -16.55 0.49 5.97
C PRO A 21 -16.31 0.14 7.43
N GLY A 22 -15.84 1.13 8.19
CA GLY A 22 -15.93 1.14 9.66
C GLY A 22 -15.13 0.06 10.38
N LEU A 23 -13.98 -0.37 9.84
CA LEU A 23 -13.12 -1.37 10.52
C LEU A 23 -12.34 -0.78 11.69
N LEU A 24 -12.07 0.52 11.69
CA LEU A 24 -11.37 1.21 12.76
C LEU A 24 -12.33 2.16 13.47
N SER A 25 -12.34 2.07 14.80
CA SER A 25 -13.17 2.96 15.64
C SER A 25 -12.54 4.34 15.81
N PRO A 26 -13.31 5.40 16.12
CA PRO A 26 -12.77 6.73 16.35
C PRO A 26 -11.62 6.81 17.37
N PRO A 27 -11.64 6.11 18.53
CA PRO A 27 -10.51 6.13 19.46
C PRO A 27 -9.21 5.55 18.87
N VAL A 28 -9.30 4.53 17.99
CA VAL A 28 -8.14 3.97 17.29
C VAL A 28 -7.57 5.01 16.33
N LEU A 29 -8.42 5.70 15.57
CA LEU A 29 -8.01 6.77 14.65
C LEU A 29 -7.32 7.94 15.38
N ASP A 30 -7.85 8.34 16.54
CA ASP A 30 -7.25 9.40 17.36
C ASP A 30 -5.87 8.99 17.89
N THR A 31 -5.72 7.73 18.29
CA THR A 31 -4.41 7.18 18.68
C THR A 31 -3.44 7.17 17.51
N MET A 32 -3.88 6.75 16.31
CA MET A 32 -3.05 6.78 15.09
C MET A 32 -2.55 8.19 14.79
N ARG A 33 -3.43 9.18 14.83
CA ARG A 33 -3.05 10.59 14.63
C ARG A 33 -2.04 11.06 15.68
N ALA A 34 -2.25 10.71 16.94
CA ALA A 34 -1.34 11.08 18.02
C ALA A 34 0.06 10.47 17.86
N VAL A 35 0.14 9.19 17.50
CA VAL A 35 1.41 8.48 17.25
C VAL A 35 2.14 9.06 16.03
N LEU A 36 1.42 9.38 14.96
CA LEU A 36 2.04 9.87 13.72
C LEU A 36 2.44 11.35 13.78
N ARG A 37 1.77 12.17 14.59
CA ARG A 37 1.99 13.61 14.66
C ARG A 37 3.46 14.02 14.83
N PRO A 38 4.27 13.42 15.73
CA PRO A 38 5.68 13.78 15.89
C PRO A 38 6.53 13.49 14.66
N HIS A 39 6.09 12.56 13.78
CA HIS A 39 6.81 12.13 12.59
C HIS A 39 6.38 12.90 11.32
N LEU A 40 5.28 13.66 11.38
CA LEU A 40 4.83 14.52 10.29
C LEU A 40 5.53 15.86 10.38
N ALA A 41 6.76 15.94 9.88
CA ALA A 41 7.54 17.17 9.80
C ALA A 41 7.48 17.77 8.39
N ALA A 42 7.71 19.08 8.29
CA ALA A 42 7.59 19.81 7.02
C ALA A 42 8.60 19.38 5.94
N ASP A 43 9.71 18.78 6.32
CA ASP A 43 10.78 18.30 5.43
C ASP A 43 10.58 16.88 4.91
N LEU A 44 9.54 16.17 5.37
CA LEU A 44 9.19 14.82 4.90
C LEU A 44 8.39 14.82 3.59
N LEU A 45 8.46 15.86 2.80
CA LEU A 45 7.77 15.96 1.51
C LEU A 45 8.37 15.00 0.48
N GLY A 46 7.51 14.49 -0.39
CA GLY A 46 7.91 13.62 -1.48
C GLY A 46 8.90 14.29 -2.42
N ARG A 47 9.73 13.48 -3.07
CA ARG A 47 10.90 13.90 -3.84
C ARG A 47 10.61 14.10 -5.33
N ASN A 48 9.48 13.59 -5.80
CA ASN A 48 9.09 13.59 -7.21
C ASN A 48 7.56 13.62 -7.37
N ASP A 49 7.09 13.71 -8.61
CA ASP A 49 5.66 13.79 -8.94
C ASP A 49 4.86 12.54 -8.49
N PHE A 50 5.52 11.38 -8.36
CA PHE A 50 4.87 10.16 -7.90
C PHE A 50 4.69 10.15 -6.37
N GLU A 51 5.72 10.54 -5.63
CA GLU A 51 5.63 10.64 -4.16
C GLU A 51 4.74 11.80 -3.73
N GLY A 52 4.64 12.85 -4.55
CA GLY A 52 3.87 14.06 -4.30
C GLY A 52 4.68 15.14 -3.58
N HIS A 53 4.86 16.29 -4.21
CA HIS A 53 5.67 17.40 -3.67
C HIS A 53 5.04 18.08 -2.43
N ARG A 54 3.76 17.85 -2.21
CA ARG A 54 3.01 18.27 -1.02
C ARG A 54 2.42 17.08 -0.27
N THR A 55 3.08 15.95 -0.33
CA THR A 55 2.69 14.72 0.37
C THR A 55 3.80 14.31 1.33
N GLN A 56 3.47 14.18 2.59
CA GLN A 56 4.38 13.66 3.61
C GLN A 56 4.24 12.14 3.69
N ARG A 57 5.36 11.43 3.80
CA ARG A 57 5.38 9.98 3.91
C ARG A 57 6.21 9.51 5.09
N ILE A 58 5.66 8.57 5.86
CA ILE A 58 6.37 7.86 6.93
C ILE A 58 6.37 6.39 6.55
N TYR A 59 7.56 5.82 6.41
CA TYR A 59 7.77 4.43 5.99
C TYR A 59 7.96 3.51 7.19
N ALA A 60 7.97 2.19 6.96
CA ALA A 60 8.19 1.15 7.96
C ALA A 60 7.29 1.28 9.21
N LEU A 61 6.02 1.64 9.04
CA LEU A 61 5.10 1.88 10.17
C LEU A 61 5.03 0.70 11.15
N VAL A 62 5.14 -0.53 10.64
CA VAL A 62 5.10 -1.75 11.44
C VAL A 62 6.22 -1.80 12.50
N GLY A 63 7.34 -1.11 12.26
CA GLY A 63 8.42 -0.94 13.23
C GLY A 63 8.22 0.22 14.20
N LEU A 64 7.28 1.13 13.92
CA LEU A 64 7.11 2.36 14.68
C LEU A 64 6.27 2.16 15.95
N HIS A 65 5.18 1.37 15.86
CA HIS A 65 4.27 1.17 16.98
C HIS A 65 3.44 -0.10 16.81
N ARG A 66 3.11 -0.76 17.94
CA ARG A 66 2.32 -2.00 17.98
C ARG A 66 1.00 -1.91 17.21
N MET A 67 0.29 -0.80 17.26
CA MET A 67 -0.98 -0.62 16.55
C MET A 67 -0.87 -0.81 15.04
N PHE A 68 0.29 -0.52 14.44
CA PHE A 68 0.52 -0.74 13.00
C PHE A 68 0.85 -2.21 12.71
N GLN A 69 1.37 -2.96 13.69
CA GLN A 69 1.49 -4.40 13.62
C GLN A 69 0.09 -5.04 13.62
N ASP A 70 -0.78 -4.62 14.54
CA ASP A 70 -2.17 -5.07 14.61
C ASP A 70 -2.94 -4.75 13.29
N LEU A 71 -2.58 -3.64 12.62
CA LEU A 71 -3.19 -3.23 11.36
C LEU A 71 -2.75 -4.13 10.19
N VAL A 72 -1.46 -4.49 10.09
CA VAL A 72 -0.98 -5.37 9.00
C VAL A 72 -1.40 -6.83 9.19
N GLU A 73 -1.74 -7.25 10.41
CA GLU A 73 -2.30 -8.57 10.67
C GLU A 73 -3.82 -8.56 10.93
N HIS A 74 -4.52 -7.47 10.53
CA HIS A 74 -5.97 -7.36 10.74
C HIS A 74 -6.70 -8.56 10.11
N PRO A 75 -7.47 -9.35 10.89
CA PRO A 75 -7.97 -10.66 10.46
C PRO A 75 -8.85 -10.60 9.22
N ARG A 76 -9.59 -9.49 9.02
CA ARG A 76 -10.41 -9.29 7.83
C ARG A 76 -9.57 -9.13 6.57
N ILE A 77 -8.44 -8.43 6.67
CA ILE A 77 -7.53 -8.21 5.55
C ILE A 77 -6.76 -9.49 5.25
N LEU A 78 -6.25 -10.16 6.28
CA LEU A 78 -5.52 -11.41 6.08
C LEU A 78 -6.40 -12.49 5.44
N ALA A 79 -7.70 -12.57 5.79
CA ALA A 79 -8.62 -13.51 5.14
C ALA A 79 -8.77 -13.25 3.63
N ILE A 80 -8.70 -11.99 3.20
CA ILE A 80 -8.70 -11.64 1.77
C ILE A 80 -7.34 -12.00 1.14
N CYS A 81 -6.22 -11.65 1.79
CA CYS A 81 -4.89 -11.98 1.31
C CYS A 81 -4.68 -13.50 1.21
N ASP A 82 -5.13 -14.27 2.20
CA ASP A 82 -5.05 -15.75 2.21
C ASP A 82 -5.81 -16.40 1.04
N ALA A 83 -6.85 -15.72 0.51
CA ALA A 83 -7.58 -16.18 -0.66
C ALA A 83 -6.95 -15.75 -2.01
N LEU A 84 -6.20 -14.66 -2.02
CA LEU A 84 -5.69 -14.04 -3.25
C LEU A 84 -4.20 -14.33 -3.50
N LEU A 85 -3.40 -14.51 -2.46
CA LEU A 85 -1.95 -14.71 -2.53
C LEU A 85 -1.56 -16.12 -2.07
N GLU A 86 -0.37 -16.57 -2.46
CA GLU A 86 0.17 -17.85 -1.99
C GLU A 86 0.56 -17.78 -0.52
N GLN A 87 0.58 -18.95 0.15
CA GLN A 87 1.01 -19.02 1.55
C GLN A 87 2.42 -18.42 1.73
N ASN A 88 2.65 -17.83 2.89
CA ASN A 88 3.89 -17.11 3.23
C ASN A 88 4.10 -15.81 2.45
N TYR A 89 3.04 -15.21 1.90
CA TYR A 89 3.12 -13.88 1.33
C TYR A 89 3.72 -12.86 2.29
N LEU A 90 4.28 -11.80 1.75
CA LEU A 90 5.08 -10.82 2.48
C LEU A 90 4.37 -9.48 2.53
N LEU A 91 4.63 -8.70 3.58
CA LEU A 91 4.35 -7.27 3.60
C LEU A 91 5.40 -6.58 2.73
N THR A 92 4.98 -5.90 1.66
CA THR A 92 5.91 -5.25 0.74
C THR A 92 6.10 -3.77 1.02
N ALA A 93 5.07 -3.09 1.56
CA ALA A 93 5.14 -1.70 2.02
C ALA A 93 4.19 -1.46 3.19
N SER A 94 4.59 -0.57 4.12
CA SER A 94 3.74 -0.08 5.22
C SER A 94 4.08 1.38 5.48
N GLN A 95 3.18 2.30 5.08
CA GLN A 95 3.46 3.72 5.10
C GLN A 95 2.24 4.57 5.48
N ALA A 96 2.49 5.71 6.13
CA ALA A 96 1.52 6.79 6.25
C ALA A 96 1.70 7.76 5.08
N ILE A 97 0.58 8.25 4.57
CA ILE A 97 0.51 9.17 3.43
C ILE A 97 -0.39 10.33 3.83
N ASN A 98 0.22 11.49 4.07
CA ASN A 98 -0.48 12.72 4.44
C ASN A 98 -0.44 13.70 3.27
N ILE A 99 -1.52 13.79 2.53
CA ILE A 99 -1.65 14.66 1.34
C ILE A 99 -2.03 16.06 1.79
N LEU A 100 -1.12 17.01 1.67
CA LEU A 100 -1.34 18.40 2.06
C LEU A 100 -2.21 19.14 1.03
N MET A 101 -2.79 20.25 1.45
CA MET A 101 -3.53 21.16 0.60
C MET A 101 -2.72 21.55 -0.64
N GLY A 102 -3.35 21.48 -1.83
CA GLY A 102 -2.75 21.88 -3.11
C GLY A 102 -1.84 20.80 -3.72
N GLU A 103 -1.88 19.56 -3.22
CA GLU A 103 -1.20 18.45 -3.89
C GLU A 103 -1.89 18.14 -5.21
N THR A 104 -1.09 17.90 -6.25
CA THR A 104 -1.54 17.49 -7.58
C THR A 104 -1.84 15.98 -7.61
N PRO A 105 -2.71 15.52 -8.54
CA PRO A 105 -2.97 14.08 -8.64
C PRO A 105 -1.73 13.33 -9.12
N GLN A 106 -1.53 12.12 -8.60
CA GLN A 106 -0.49 11.23 -9.09
C GLN A 106 -0.73 10.82 -10.55
N ALA A 107 0.31 10.38 -11.22
CA ALA A 107 0.13 9.62 -12.46
C ALA A 107 -0.65 8.32 -12.20
N PHE A 108 -1.45 7.88 -13.17
CA PHE A 108 -2.06 6.55 -13.09
C PHE A 108 -0.97 5.47 -13.08
N HIS A 109 -1.14 4.49 -12.21
CA HIS A 109 -0.20 3.39 -12.03
C HIS A 109 -0.93 2.12 -11.59
N THR A 110 -0.17 1.05 -11.50
CA THR A 110 -0.56 -0.19 -10.84
C THR A 110 0.52 -0.51 -9.82
N ASP A 111 0.16 -0.99 -8.64
CA ASP A 111 1.10 -1.23 -7.54
C ASP A 111 2.12 -2.34 -7.81
N ASP A 112 1.86 -3.16 -8.82
CA ASP A 112 2.71 -4.30 -9.19
C ASP A 112 3.39 -4.16 -10.57
N LEU A 113 3.45 -2.94 -11.12
CA LEU A 113 3.97 -2.68 -12.47
C LEU A 113 5.47 -3.03 -12.63
N PHE A 114 6.24 -3.00 -11.53
CA PHE A 114 7.66 -3.34 -11.54
C PHE A 114 7.94 -4.85 -11.58
N TYR A 115 6.96 -5.69 -11.28
CA TYR A 115 7.03 -7.13 -11.57
C TYR A 115 6.72 -7.34 -13.05
N ARG A 116 7.72 -7.50 -13.88
CA ARG A 116 7.62 -7.57 -15.36
C ARG A 116 6.99 -8.88 -15.83
N ILE A 117 5.75 -9.11 -15.46
CA ILE A 117 4.95 -10.29 -15.82
C ILE A 117 3.80 -9.83 -16.71
N ALA A 118 3.68 -10.41 -17.89
CA ALA A 118 2.68 -10.03 -18.90
C ALA A 118 1.23 -10.10 -18.37
N ARG A 119 0.40 -9.19 -18.83
CA ARG A 119 -1.04 -9.08 -18.49
C ARG A 119 -1.93 -9.56 -19.65
N PRO A 120 -3.15 -10.07 -19.39
CA PRO A 120 -3.80 -10.21 -18.09
C PRO A 120 -3.20 -11.35 -17.25
N ARG A 121 -3.11 -11.15 -15.94
CA ARG A 121 -2.56 -12.13 -14.98
C ARG A 121 -3.21 -11.95 -13.61
N ARG A 122 -3.02 -12.91 -12.72
CA ARG A 122 -3.31 -12.70 -11.29
C ARG A 122 -2.46 -11.55 -10.75
N ALA A 123 -3.01 -10.81 -9.81
CA ALA A 123 -2.24 -9.80 -9.09
C ALA A 123 -1.11 -10.46 -8.29
N VAL A 124 0.08 -9.85 -8.33
CA VAL A 124 1.25 -10.25 -7.52
C VAL A 124 1.22 -9.56 -6.16
N SER A 125 0.37 -8.56 -6.01
CA SER A 125 0.22 -7.82 -4.77
C SER A 125 -1.24 -7.43 -4.51
N VAL A 126 -1.53 -7.21 -3.23
CA VAL A 126 -2.79 -6.68 -2.72
C VAL A 126 -2.46 -5.48 -1.84
N SER A 127 -3.09 -4.35 -2.10
CA SER A 127 -2.88 -3.12 -1.34
C SER A 127 -4.11 -2.78 -0.51
N THR A 128 -3.89 -2.23 0.67
CA THR A 128 -4.93 -1.65 1.52
C THR A 128 -4.64 -0.18 1.74
N ILE A 129 -5.66 0.67 1.62
CA ILE A 129 -5.55 2.09 1.97
C ILE A 129 -6.61 2.39 3.01
N TRP A 130 -6.17 2.69 4.23
CA TRP A 130 -7.00 2.96 5.40
C TRP A 130 -7.25 4.45 5.54
N ALA A 131 -8.49 4.84 5.62
CA ALA A 131 -8.89 6.23 5.83
C ALA A 131 -8.73 6.61 7.31
N VAL A 132 -7.63 7.28 7.66
CA VAL A 132 -7.52 7.94 8.97
C VAL A 132 -8.40 9.19 8.97
N ASP A 133 -8.37 9.98 7.90
CA ASP A 133 -9.34 11.02 7.61
C ASP A 133 -10.30 10.55 6.52
N PRO A 134 -11.54 11.06 6.45
CA PRO A 134 -12.49 10.68 5.42
C PRO A 134 -11.95 11.03 4.03
N PHE A 135 -12.26 10.20 3.02
CA PHE A 135 -11.91 10.46 1.63
C PHE A 135 -13.09 11.10 0.93
N THR A 136 -12.86 12.28 0.35
CA THR A 136 -13.84 13.04 -0.42
C THR A 136 -13.29 13.37 -1.81
N THR A 137 -14.15 13.76 -2.72
CA THR A 137 -13.76 14.19 -4.07
C THR A 137 -12.85 15.43 -4.08
N GLU A 138 -12.72 16.13 -2.94
CA GLU A 138 -11.95 17.36 -2.84
C GLU A 138 -10.60 17.20 -2.15
N ASN A 139 -10.42 16.15 -1.31
CA ASN A 139 -9.24 16.03 -0.46
C ASN A 139 -8.25 14.94 -0.91
N GLY A 140 -8.25 14.59 -2.18
CA GLY A 140 -7.30 13.63 -2.73
C GLY A 140 -7.74 12.16 -2.54
N ALA A 141 -9.04 11.88 -2.60
CA ALA A 141 -9.54 10.51 -2.63
C ALA A 141 -8.83 9.70 -3.72
N THR A 142 -8.60 8.42 -3.45
CA THR A 142 -8.04 7.51 -4.44
C THR A 142 -8.96 7.42 -5.65
N GLN A 143 -8.41 7.59 -6.84
CA GLN A 143 -9.11 7.42 -8.11
C GLN A 143 -8.73 6.08 -8.71
N ILE A 144 -9.73 5.33 -9.18
CA ILE A 144 -9.58 3.98 -9.73
C ILE A 144 -10.24 3.86 -11.09
N VAL A 145 -9.79 2.88 -11.87
CA VAL A 145 -10.44 2.45 -13.11
C VAL A 145 -10.98 1.03 -12.89
N PRO A 146 -12.26 0.88 -12.51
CA PRO A 146 -12.85 -0.43 -12.22
C PRO A 146 -12.69 -1.40 -13.39
N GLY A 147 -12.35 -2.66 -13.11
CA GLY A 147 -12.17 -3.70 -14.13
C GLY A 147 -10.82 -3.66 -14.86
N SER A 148 -10.01 -2.60 -14.71
CA SER A 148 -8.72 -2.48 -15.41
C SER A 148 -7.68 -3.52 -14.97
N HIS A 149 -7.88 -4.20 -13.85
CA HIS A 149 -7.02 -5.31 -13.43
C HIS A 149 -7.00 -6.47 -14.42
N ARG A 150 -8.00 -6.57 -15.30
CA ARG A 150 -8.11 -7.57 -16.38
C ARG A 150 -7.56 -7.09 -17.71
N TRP A 151 -7.11 -5.83 -17.82
CA TRP A 151 -6.65 -5.28 -19.08
C TRP A 151 -5.28 -5.82 -19.48
N PRO A 152 -5.04 -6.05 -20.79
CA PRO A 152 -3.74 -6.45 -21.30
C PRO A 152 -2.73 -5.28 -21.25
N ASP A 153 -1.45 -5.58 -21.33
CA ASP A 153 -0.36 -4.59 -21.32
C ASP A 153 -0.55 -3.51 -22.40
N ALA A 154 -1.04 -3.87 -23.59
CA ALA A 154 -1.29 -2.93 -24.67
C ALA A 154 -2.32 -1.84 -24.31
N ALA A 155 -3.30 -2.15 -23.44
CA ALA A 155 -4.31 -1.19 -23.01
C ALA A 155 -3.79 -0.28 -21.88
N ILE A 156 -2.77 -0.72 -21.13
CA ILE A 156 -2.24 -0.03 -19.95
C ILE A 156 -0.99 0.78 -20.32
N GLY A 157 -0.16 0.32 -21.24
CA GLY A 157 1.15 0.92 -21.54
C GLY A 157 1.08 2.41 -21.92
N SER A 158 -0.01 2.87 -22.53
CA SER A 158 -0.23 4.28 -22.85
C SER A 158 -0.70 5.11 -21.64
N LEU A 159 -1.14 4.47 -20.55
CA LEU A 159 -1.68 5.11 -19.36
C LEU A 159 -0.64 5.23 -18.24
N LEU A 160 0.31 4.29 -18.20
CA LEU A 160 1.37 4.28 -17.21
C LEU A 160 2.46 5.22 -17.70
N VAL A 161 2.53 6.39 -17.10
CA VAL A 161 3.75 7.21 -17.22
C VAL A 161 4.89 6.35 -16.67
N ALA A 162 5.95 6.17 -17.45
CA ALA A 162 7.15 5.51 -16.97
C ALA A 162 7.61 6.25 -15.71
N ILE A 163 7.43 5.63 -14.56
CA ILE A 163 7.97 6.13 -13.30
C ILE A 163 9.44 5.79 -13.39
N ASP A 164 10.24 6.80 -13.71
CA ASP A 164 11.70 6.66 -13.74
C ASP A 164 12.21 6.68 -12.31
N PHE A 165 12.34 5.49 -11.74
CA PHE A 165 12.88 5.33 -10.39
C PHE A 165 14.38 5.61 -10.31
N GLU A 166 15.11 5.66 -11.43
CA GLU A 166 16.53 5.98 -11.46
C GLU A 166 16.76 7.49 -11.24
N THR A 167 15.81 8.33 -11.62
CA THR A 167 15.86 9.77 -11.39
C THR A 167 15.34 10.20 -10.01
N VAL A 168 14.93 9.27 -9.17
CA VAL A 168 14.44 9.56 -7.81
C VAL A 168 15.46 10.34 -6.97
N ASP A 169 16.75 10.13 -7.18
CA ASP A 169 17.82 10.87 -6.51
C ASP A 169 18.20 12.18 -7.20
N ALA A 170 17.71 12.45 -8.41
CA ALA A 170 18.13 13.60 -9.22
C ALA A 170 17.49 14.95 -8.82
N GLY A 171 16.73 15.00 -7.72
CA GLY A 171 16.43 16.24 -7.01
C GLY A 171 15.64 17.31 -7.77
N SER A 172 14.90 16.96 -8.82
CA SER A 172 13.99 17.93 -9.44
C SER A 172 12.77 18.16 -8.54
N ARG A 173 12.86 19.17 -7.68
CA ARG A 173 11.77 19.64 -6.82
C ARG A 173 10.76 20.52 -7.56
N VAL A 174 10.80 20.57 -8.87
CA VAL A 174 9.83 21.37 -9.64
C VAL A 174 8.65 20.48 -10.00
N PRO A 175 7.47 20.73 -9.43
CA PRO A 175 6.27 19.97 -9.76
C PRO A 175 5.98 20.12 -11.27
N ARG A 176 5.79 19.01 -11.96
CA ARG A 176 5.25 19.05 -13.31
C ARG A 176 3.75 19.28 -13.23
N PRO A 177 3.15 20.02 -14.17
CA PRO A 177 1.69 20.06 -14.28
C PRO A 177 1.15 18.64 -14.35
N ALA A 178 0.10 18.36 -13.57
CA ALA A 178 -0.56 17.05 -13.63
C ALA A 178 -0.90 16.70 -15.07
N ALA A 179 -0.49 15.53 -15.53
CA ALA A 179 -0.85 15.07 -16.86
C ALA A 179 -2.38 15.06 -16.97
N PRO A 180 -2.95 15.61 -18.05
CA PRO A 180 -4.38 15.60 -18.25
C PRO A 180 -4.90 14.17 -18.24
N LEU A 181 -6.14 13.99 -17.77
CA LEU A 181 -6.80 12.68 -17.81
C LEU A 181 -6.80 12.16 -19.26
N PRO A 182 -6.19 10.99 -19.52
CA PRO A 182 -6.21 10.40 -20.87
C PRO A 182 -7.66 10.31 -21.36
N GLU A 183 -7.90 10.70 -22.61
CA GLU A 183 -9.24 10.66 -23.23
C GLU A 183 -9.86 9.26 -23.14
N THR A 184 -9.04 8.24 -23.28
CA THR A 184 -9.42 6.83 -23.14
C THR A 184 -9.99 6.45 -21.78
N LEU A 185 -9.66 7.22 -20.71
CA LEU A 185 -10.15 7.02 -19.35
C LEU A 185 -11.33 7.91 -18.98
N ARG A 186 -11.69 8.86 -19.86
CA ARG A 186 -12.79 9.78 -19.60
C ARG A 186 -14.09 9.01 -19.33
N GLY A 187 -14.74 9.29 -18.19
CA GLY A 187 -15.95 8.60 -17.75
C GLY A 187 -15.74 7.22 -17.12
N GLN A 188 -14.52 6.65 -17.16
CA GLN A 188 -14.20 5.36 -16.53
C GLN A 188 -13.62 5.50 -15.11
N VAL A 189 -12.99 6.64 -14.82
CA VAL A 189 -12.41 6.91 -13.51
C VAL A 189 -13.50 7.13 -12.46
N ARG A 190 -13.29 6.55 -11.27
CA ARG A 190 -14.15 6.71 -10.09
C ARG A 190 -13.34 7.21 -8.91
N ASP A 191 -13.84 8.24 -8.23
CA ASP A 191 -13.33 8.62 -6.91
C ASP A 191 -13.84 7.64 -5.85
N VAL A 192 -12.96 7.12 -5.03
CA VAL A 192 -13.31 6.25 -3.90
C VAL A 192 -13.52 7.12 -2.68
N THR A 193 -14.76 7.56 -2.48
CA THR A 193 -15.15 8.27 -1.25
C THR A 193 -15.46 7.26 -0.15
N MET A 194 -14.98 7.51 1.07
CA MET A 194 -15.22 6.66 2.23
C MET A 194 -15.06 7.42 3.54
N GLU A 195 -15.80 7.02 4.55
CA GLU A 195 -15.69 7.58 5.90
C GLU A 195 -14.39 7.15 6.58
N ALA A 196 -13.95 7.97 7.56
CA ALA A 196 -12.82 7.62 8.41
C ALA A 196 -13.04 6.26 9.09
N GLY A 197 -11.99 5.46 9.21
CA GLY A 197 -12.04 4.10 9.73
C GLY A 197 -12.40 3.03 8.69
N SER A 198 -12.70 3.42 7.45
CA SER A 198 -12.89 2.50 6.33
C SER A 198 -11.55 2.12 5.69
N VAL A 199 -11.56 1.04 4.91
CA VAL A 199 -10.41 0.61 4.10
C VAL A 199 -10.86 0.27 2.69
N ILE A 200 -10.07 0.67 1.71
CA ILE A 200 -10.15 0.11 0.36
C ILE A 200 -9.08 -0.98 0.21
N VAL A 201 -9.49 -2.14 -0.30
CA VAL A 201 -8.60 -3.23 -0.70
C VAL A 201 -8.53 -3.25 -2.22
N VAL A 202 -7.33 -3.23 -2.78
CA VAL A 202 -7.08 -3.06 -4.21
C VAL A 202 -6.14 -4.15 -4.70
N LEU A 203 -6.44 -4.78 -5.85
CA LEU A 203 -5.48 -5.65 -6.54
C LEU A 203 -4.32 -4.82 -7.09
N GLY A 204 -3.10 -5.30 -6.93
CA GLY A 204 -1.91 -4.63 -7.46
C GLY A 204 -1.95 -4.38 -8.97
N THR A 205 -2.76 -5.14 -9.70
CA THR A 205 -2.99 -4.97 -11.14
C THR A 205 -4.03 -3.90 -11.49
N LEU A 206 -4.76 -3.32 -10.52
CA LEU A 206 -5.78 -2.29 -10.81
C LEU A 206 -5.12 -0.95 -11.11
N VAL A 207 -5.54 -0.30 -12.20
CA VAL A 207 -5.11 1.07 -12.53
C VAL A 207 -5.75 2.05 -11.57
N HIS A 208 -4.93 2.82 -10.86
CA HIS A 208 -5.39 3.80 -9.90
C HIS A 208 -4.38 4.96 -9.73
N ARG A 209 -4.75 5.95 -8.94
CA ARG A 209 -3.87 7.05 -8.51
C ARG A 209 -4.39 7.73 -7.24
N GLY A 210 -3.54 8.45 -6.53
CA GLY A 210 -3.98 9.47 -5.57
C GLY A 210 -4.60 10.65 -6.30
N GLY A 211 -5.75 11.12 -5.84
CA GLY A 211 -6.40 12.29 -6.37
C GLY A 211 -5.76 13.60 -5.93
N GLU A 212 -6.19 14.72 -6.52
CA GLU A 212 -5.79 16.07 -6.16
C GLU A 212 -6.41 16.49 -4.80
N ASN A 213 -5.63 17.13 -3.94
CA ASN A 213 -6.17 17.75 -2.73
C ASN A 213 -6.46 19.24 -2.93
N ARG A 214 -7.69 19.57 -3.29
CA ARG A 214 -8.21 20.95 -3.42
C ARG A 214 -8.84 21.48 -2.15
N SER A 215 -8.90 20.65 -1.11
CA SER A 215 -9.49 21.05 0.17
C SER A 215 -8.54 21.97 0.96
N ARG A 216 -9.03 22.51 2.07
CA ARG A 216 -8.26 23.39 2.96
C ARG A 216 -7.54 22.64 4.08
N ALA A 217 -7.55 21.32 4.07
CA ALA A 217 -6.95 20.47 5.09
C ALA A 217 -6.09 19.39 4.47
N ALA A 218 -5.15 18.85 5.25
CA ALA A 218 -4.43 17.64 4.89
C ALA A 218 -5.36 16.43 4.99
N ARG A 219 -5.02 15.34 4.28
CA ARG A 219 -5.72 14.07 4.37
C ARG A 219 -4.73 12.94 4.67
N LEU A 220 -4.87 12.36 5.85
CA LEU A 220 -4.03 11.28 6.34
C LEU A 220 -4.65 9.92 6.02
N ALA A 221 -3.83 9.03 5.46
CA ALA A 221 -4.15 7.65 5.24
C ALA A 221 -2.97 6.74 5.59
N LEU A 222 -3.24 5.44 5.78
CA LEU A 222 -2.20 4.42 5.90
C LEU A 222 -2.32 3.46 4.73
N SER A 223 -1.20 3.07 4.15
CA SER A 223 -1.14 2.08 3.08
C SER A 223 -0.30 0.89 3.52
N ASN A 224 -0.89 -0.31 3.49
CA ASN A 224 -0.16 -1.56 3.65
C ASN A 224 -0.34 -2.38 2.38
N GLN A 225 0.77 -2.85 1.83
CA GLN A 225 0.77 -3.66 0.62
C GLN A 225 1.37 -5.03 0.92
N TYR A 226 0.76 -6.07 0.36
CA TYR A 226 1.20 -7.46 0.49
C TYR A 226 1.58 -7.97 -0.88
N CYS A 227 2.60 -8.83 -0.96
CA CYS A 227 3.03 -9.41 -2.24
C CYS A 227 3.23 -10.92 -2.12
N GLU A 228 3.24 -11.58 -3.26
CA GLU A 228 3.55 -13.00 -3.36
C GLU A 228 4.88 -13.34 -2.64
N PRO A 229 5.01 -14.53 -2.05
CA PRO A 229 6.17 -14.87 -1.21
C PRO A 229 7.50 -14.96 -1.97
N TRP A 230 7.44 -15.13 -3.29
CA TRP A 230 8.58 -15.13 -4.19
C TRP A 230 8.91 -13.75 -4.76
N ALA A 231 8.06 -12.76 -4.53
CA ALA A 231 8.25 -11.40 -5.00
C ALA A 231 9.16 -10.61 -4.04
N ARG A 232 10.03 -9.77 -4.59
CA ARG A 232 10.86 -8.90 -3.77
C ARG A 232 10.01 -7.80 -3.14
N GLN A 233 10.10 -7.62 -1.83
CA GLN A 233 9.48 -6.52 -1.10
C GLN A 233 9.99 -5.17 -1.59
N GLN A 234 9.13 -4.16 -1.64
CA GLN A 234 9.51 -2.77 -1.94
C GLN A 234 10.40 -2.19 -0.83
N GLU A 235 10.05 -2.45 0.42
CA GLU A 235 10.82 -2.07 1.58
C GLU A 235 11.54 -3.29 2.18
N ASN A 236 12.82 -3.17 2.45
CA ASN A 236 13.60 -4.25 3.06
C ASN A 236 13.44 -4.21 4.58
N TYR A 237 12.40 -4.86 5.07
CA TYR A 237 12.08 -4.85 6.50
C TYR A 237 13.12 -5.53 7.38
N THR A 238 13.85 -6.51 6.88
CA THR A 238 14.93 -7.17 7.66
C THR A 238 16.12 -6.23 7.91
N LEU A 239 16.26 -5.16 7.12
CA LEU A 239 17.22 -4.07 7.35
C LEU A 239 16.60 -2.86 8.06
N ALA A 240 15.33 -2.55 7.77
CA ALA A 240 14.64 -1.39 8.35
C ALA A 240 14.27 -1.59 9.82
N ILE A 241 14.07 -2.84 10.25
CA ILE A 241 13.66 -3.22 11.61
C ILE A 241 14.72 -4.14 12.20
N ALA A 242 15.33 -3.72 13.31
CA ALA A 242 16.31 -4.54 14.00
C ALA A 242 15.72 -5.91 14.40
N PRO A 243 16.46 -7.02 14.28
CA PRO A 243 15.98 -8.35 14.66
C PRO A 243 15.45 -8.43 16.10
N ALA A 244 16.07 -7.71 17.03
CA ALA A 244 15.60 -7.61 18.42
C ALA A 244 14.18 -7.02 18.53
N ALA A 245 13.86 -5.99 17.74
CA ALA A 245 12.51 -5.41 17.70
C ALA A 245 11.51 -6.35 17.01
N ALA A 246 11.94 -7.10 15.99
CA ALA A 246 11.09 -8.08 15.31
C ALA A 246 10.76 -9.30 16.20
N ARG A 247 11.62 -9.65 17.16
CA ARG A 247 11.41 -10.73 18.13
C ARG A 247 10.12 -10.56 18.92
N ASP A 248 9.82 -9.32 19.33
CA ASP A 248 8.65 -9.00 20.15
C ASP A 248 7.33 -8.92 19.36
N MET A 249 7.40 -9.05 18.05
CA MET A 249 6.22 -9.05 17.19
C MET A 249 5.56 -10.43 17.13
N SER A 250 4.29 -10.47 16.71
CA SER A 250 3.60 -11.75 16.53
C SER A 250 4.29 -12.62 15.48
N PRO A 251 4.19 -13.97 15.57
CA PRO A 251 4.73 -14.86 14.54
C PRO A 251 4.20 -14.57 13.13
N ARG A 252 2.98 -14.03 13.02
CA ARG A 252 2.38 -13.63 11.74
C ARG A 252 3.08 -12.40 11.17
N VAL A 253 3.26 -11.36 11.98
CA VAL A 253 4.00 -10.15 11.57
C VAL A 253 5.44 -10.51 11.21
N GLN A 254 6.14 -11.31 12.01
CA GLN A 254 7.48 -11.80 11.67
C GLN A 254 7.52 -12.46 10.29
N GLY A 255 6.55 -13.34 10.00
CA GLY A 255 6.42 -13.97 8.68
C GLY A 255 6.23 -12.96 7.56
N LEU A 256 5.36 -11.97 7.76
CA LEU A 256 5.11 -10.88 6.81
C LEU A 256 6.35 -10.02 6.53
N LEU A 257 7.23 -9.84 7.52
CA LEU A 257 8.49 -9.09 7.37
C LEU A 257 9.58 -9.85 6.61
N GLY A 258 9.40 -11.16 6.39
CA GLY A 258 10.38 -12.01 5.71
C GLY A 258 11.09 -13.00 6.62
N TYR A 259 10.74 -13.08 7.92
CA TYR A 259 11.22 -14.14 8.81
C TYR A 259 10.44 -15.44 8.60
N SER A 260 10.30 -15.85 7.32
CA SER A 260 9.60 -17.05 6.88
C SER A 260 10.36 -17.72 5.74
N ILE A 261 10.02 -18.98 5.46
CA ILE A 261 10.50 -19.69 4.29
C ILE A 261 9.29 -20.02 3.42
N HIS A 262 9.36 -19.60 2.16
CA HIS A 262 8.45 -20.10 1.13
C HIS A 262 9.04 -21.38 0.53
N PRO A 263 8.33 -22.51 0.59
CA PRO A 263 8.84 -23.79 0.09
C PRO A 263 9.30 -23.74 -1.37
N PRO A 264 10.34 -24.50 -1.74
CA PRO A 264 11.08 -25.41 -0.85
C PRO A 264 12.17 -24.71 -0.01
N PHE A 265 12.63 -23.49 -0.35
CA PHE A 265 13.79 -22.91 0.33
C PHE A 265 13.94 -21.38 0.19
N MET A 266 12.96 -20.66 -0.38
CA MET A 266 13.10 -19.21 -0.58
C MET A 266 12.99 -18.48 0.77
N GLY A 267 13.92 -17.55 1.05
CA GLY A 267 13.96 -16.76 2.28
C GLY A 267 14.88 -17.32 3.38
N HIS A 268 15.65 -18.40 3.11
CA HIS A 268 16.59 -18.93 4.09
C HIS A 268 17.79 -18.01 4.33
N VAL A 269 18.38 -18.07 5.51
CA VAL A 269 19.66 -17.44 5.86
C VAL A 269 20.70 -18.52 6.10
N ARG A 270 21.71 -18.61 5.23
CA ARG A 270 22.78 -19.63 5.30
C ARG A 270 22.25 -21.07 5.43
N GLY A 271 21.16 -21.40 4.73
CA GLY A 271 20.50 -22.70 4.80
C GLY A 271 19.60 -22.92 6.02
N LEU A 272 19.46 -21.94 6.90
CA LEU A 272 18.67 -22.03 8.13
C LEU A 272 17.42 -21.13 8.04
N HIS A 273 16.43 -21.43 8.88
CA HIS A 273 15.23 -20.61 9.00
C HIS A 273 15.59 -19.22 9.56
N PRO A 274 15.15 -18.11 8.93
CA PRO A 274 15.57 -16.76 9.30
C PRO A 274 15.18 -16.33 10.72
N ARG A 275 14.22 -16.97 11.37
CA ARG A 275 13.88 -16.72 12.78
C ARG A 275 15.03 -16.94 13.75
N ARG A 276 16.01 -17.77 13.40
CA ARG A 276 17.21 -17.96 14.22
C ARG A 276 18.01 -16.67 14.45
N LEU A 277 17.97 -15.73 13.51
CA LEU A 277 18.60 -14.42 13.70
C LEU A 277 18.01 -13.61 14.86
N MET A 278 16.76 -13.90 15.24
CA MET A 278 16.11 -13.27 16.37
C MET A 278 16.45 -13.95 17.70
N GLU A 279 16.90 -15.20 17.67
CA GLU A 279 17.29 -16.00 18.85
C GLU A 279 18.77 -15.80 19.21
N GLU A 280 19.65 -15.58 18.22
CA GLU A 280 21.10 -15.48 18.38
C GLU A 280 21.60 -14.15 19.02
N GLY A 281 20.74 -13.25 19.45
CA GLY A 281 21.09 -11.96 20.07
C GLY A 281 21.30 -12.01 21.59
N GLU A 282 21.46 -13.18 22.20
CA GLU A 282 21.64 -13.36 23.66
C GLU A 282 23.05 -13.80 24.07
N GLU A 283 24.08 -13.73 23.18
CA GLU A 283 25.49 -13.94 23.56
C GLU A 283 26.26 -12.64 23.73
#